data_b507bdc40a317cfd6726450b52196400
#
_entry.id   b507bdc40a317cfd6726450b52196400
#
_cell.length_a   1.000
_cell.length_b   1.000
_cell.length_c   1.000
_cell.angle_alpha   90.00
_cell.angle_beta   90.00
_cell.angle_gamma   90.00
#
_symmetry.space_group_name_H-M   'P 1'
#
loop_
_entity.id
_entity.type
_entity.pdbx_description
1 polymer ?
#
loop_
_entity_poly.entity_id
_entity_poly.type
_entity_poly.pdbx_seq_one_letter_code
_entity_poly.pdbx_strand_id
1 'polypeptide(L)'
;ASIVSLFNRKYKNVKAVDGITFNVEAGEVVGFLGPNGAGKTTTLKMLSGLLHPTSGNVSVLGYEPRHRSHDYLRQITLVMGNRNQLTWDLPALDSFDLQRAVYGIPVDQFKRTRDEFIELLELKDLVNKPVRNLSLGERMKMEIVAALLHQPKVLFLDEPTIGLDVTMQRRIRSFIAEYNKRYNATVLLTSHYMADVEALCKRVIVIHHGRILFDGDLSKLVNQFSSYKTLSLSLHDPNVELSNYGEVVSKEDGRVTLRVPKAQTSQVTARLLSDLQVDDLTVEDAPVDDVIDQVFSQKEDA
;
A
#
# COMPACT_ATOMS: atom_id res chain seq x y z
N ALA A 1 -28.57 30.83 7.38
CA ALA A 1 -28.95 29.41 7.37
C ALA A 1 -30.21 29.27 8.21
N SER A 2 -31.31 28.84 7.57
CA SER A 2 -32.66 28.80 8.16
C SER A 2 -32.76 27.61 9.14
N ILE A 3 -33.41 27.86 10.30
CA ILE A 3 -33.72 26.85 11.34
C ILE A 3 -34.45 25.62 10.76
N VAL A 4 -35.16 25.78 9.65
CA VAL A 4 -35.83 24.71 8.88
C VAL A 4 -34.85 23.63 8.38
N SER A 5 -33.58 23.96 8.12
CA SER A 5 -32.58 22.98 7.67
C SER A 5 -32.10 22.01 8.74
N LEU A 6 -32.33 22.34 10.03
CA LEU A 6 -32.00 21.46 11.16
C LEU A 6 -32.98 20.28 11.30
N PHE A 7 -34.23 20.45 10.85
CA PHE A 7 -35.27 19.42 10.97
C PHE A 7 -35.55 18.66 9.67
N ASN A 8 -35.05 19.12 8.52
CA ASN A 8 -35.26 18.46 7.23
C ASN A 8 -33.92 18.18 6.55
N ARG A 9 -33.13 17.27 7.14
CA ARG A 9 -31.84 16.83 6.56
C ARG A 9 -32.11 15.94 5.35
N LYS A 10 -31.74 16.41 4.18
CA LYS A 10 -31.73 15.58 2.97
C LYS A 10 -30.51 14.64 3.04
N TYR A 11 -30.75 13.35 3.14
CA TYR A 11 -29.70 12.34 3.06
C TYR A 11 -29.49 11.94 1.60
N LYS A 12 -28.24 11.89 1.17
CA LYS A 12 -27.84 11.30 -0.10
C LYS A 12 -27.26 9.91 0.19
N ASN A 13 -27.89 8.88 -0.33
CA ASN A 13 -27.33 7.53 -0.25
C ASN A 13 -26.12 7.43 -1.20
N VAL A 14 -24.95 7.11 -0.64
CA VAL A 14 -23.72 6.85 -1.40
C VAL A 14 -23.34 5.39 -1.14
N LYS A 15 -23.25 4.62 -2.21
CA LYS A 15 -22.72 3.24 -2.13
C LYS A 15 -21.20 3.31 -2.11
N ALA A 16 -20.62 3.26 -0.93
CA ALA A 16 -19.16 3.29 -0.77
C ALA A 16 -18.50 1.98 -1.26
N VAL A 17 -19.22 0.86 -1.14
CA VAL A 17 -18.85 -0.46 -1.67
C VAL A 17 -20.09 -1.05 -2.32
N ASP A 18 -19.98 -1.55 -3.55
CA ASP A 18 -21.09 -2.00 -4.36
C ASP A 18 -20.85 -3.44 -4.88
N GLY A 19 -21.06 -4.41 -3.99
CA GLY A 19 -21.05 -5.84 -4.34
C GLY A 19 -19.67 -6.38 -4.72
N ILE A 20 -18.67 -6.20 -3.85
CA ILE A 20 -17.34 -6.81 -4.03
C ILE A 20 -17.30 -8.23 -3.45
N THR A 21 -16.60 -9.13 -4.13
CA THR A 21 -16.32 -10.48 -3.63
C THR A 21 -14.86 -10.81 -3.91
N PHE A 22 -14.12 -11.18 -2.88
CA PHE A 22 -12.73 -11.63 -2.99
C PHE A 22 -12.35 -12.50 -1.80
N ASN A 23 -11.31 -13.31 -1.95
CA ASN A 23 -10.68 -14.09 -0.89
C ASN A 23 -9.21 -13.70 -0.79
N VAL A 24 -8.64 -13.82 0.41
CA VAL A 24 -7.20 -13.64 0.66
C VAL A 24 -6.72 -14.86 1.43
N GLU A 25 -5.67 -15.49 0.95
CA GLU A 25 -5.11 -16.67 1.57
C GLU A 25 -4.23 -16.34 2.79
N ALA A 26 -4.04 -17.28 3.68
CA ALA A 26 -3.21 -17.09 4.85
C ALA A 26 -1.75 -16.83 4.46
N GLY A 27 -1.14 -15.81 5.05
CA GLY A 27 0.24 -15.39 4.77
C GLY A 27 0.41 -14.56 3.48
N GLU A 28 -0.66 -14.33 2.72
CA GLU A 28 -0.61 -13.53 1.49
C GLU A 28 -0.48 -12.02 1.81
N VAL A 29 0.28 -11.31 0.99
CA VAL A 29 0.35 -9.84 1.00
C VAL A 29 -0.34 -9.32 -0.25
N VAL A 30 -1.48 -8.65 -0.07
CA VAL A 30 -2.34 -8.17 -1.16
C VAL A 30 -2.40 -6.65 -1.15
N GLY A 31 -2.11 -6.03 -2.30
CA GLY A 31 -2.33 -4.61 -2.53
C GLY A 31 -3.80 -4.34 -2.86
N PHE A 32 -4.45 -3.45 -2.11
CA PHE A 32 -5.83 -3.03 -2.35
C PHE A 32 -5.83 -1.60 -2.90
N LEU A 33 -5.91 -1.47 -4.22
CA LEU A 33 -5.59 -0.27 -4.99
C LEU A 33 -6.84 0.40 -5.52
N GLY A 34 -6.79 1.73 -5.67
CA GLY A 34 -7.89 2.50 -6.23
C GLY A 34 -7.78 3.99 -5.88
N PRO A 35 -8.50 4.86 -6.59
CA PRO A 35 -8.49 6.30 -6.31
C PRO A 35 -9.15 6.62 -4.95
N ASN A 36 -9.04 7.88 -4.55
CA ASN A 36 -9.74 8.37 -3.37
C ASN A 36 -11.25 8.22 -3.53
N GLY A 37 -11.92 7.70 -2.49
CA GLY A 37 -13.35 7.42 -2.54
C GLY A 37 -13.74 6.09 -3.20
N ALA A 38 -12.79 5.28 -3.71
CA ALA A 38 -13.08 4.00 -4.35
C ALA A 38 -13.68 2.94 -3.42
N GLY A 39 -13.59 3.11 -2.09
CA GLY A 39 -14.10 2.17 -1.10
C GLY A 39 -13.04 1.42 -0.31
N LYS A 40 -11.74 1.68 -0.53
CA LYS A 40 -10.62 0.99 0.13
C LYS A 40 -10.74 0.99 1.66
N THR A 41 -10.65 2.17 2.27
CA THR A 41 -10.75 2.34 3.73
C THR A 41 -12.07 1.81 4.29
N THR A 42 -13.18 1.94 3.55
CA THR A 42 -14.48 1.39 3.95
C THR A 42 -14.42 -0.14 4.04
N THR A 43 -13.80 -0.78 3.05
CA THR A 43 -13.59 -2.24 3.05
C THR A 43 -12.72 -2.67 4.21
N LEU A 44 -11.56 -2.03 4.46
CA LEU A 44 -10.71 -2.34 5.62
C LEU A 44 -11.47 -2.18 6.95
N LYS A 45 -12.31 -1.15 7.08
CA LYS A 45 -13.15 -0.96 8.27
C LYS A 45 -14.22 -2.04 8.43
N MET A 46 -14.77 -2.58 7.35
CA MET A 46 -15.70 -3.71 7.40
C MET A 46 -14.96 -4.99 7.83
N LEU A 47 -13.81 -5.25 7.23
CA LEU A 47 -12.96 -6.39 7.59
C LEU A 47 -12.45 -6.33 9.03
N SER A 48 -12.18 -5.16 9.59
CA SER A 48 -11.77 -4.99 11.00
C SER A 48 -12.94 -4.91 11.99
N GLY A 49 -14.19 -4.95 11.51
CA GLY A 49 -15.39 -4.87 12.36
C GLY A 49 -15.68 -3.47 12.90
N LEU A 50 -15.10 -2.42 12.31
CA LEU A 50 -15.42 -1.02 12.64
C LEU A 50 -16.66 -0.52 11.90
N LEU A 51 -16.98 -1.10 10.77
CA LEU A 51 -18.20 -0.87 10.00
C LEU A 51 -18.92 -2.19 9.73
N HIS A 52 -20.24 -2.11 9.53
CA HIS A 52 -21.05 -3.26 9.12
C HIS A 52 -21.44 -3.12 7.67
N PRO A 53 -21.34 -4.16 6.84
CA PRO A 53 -21.88 -4.13 5.49
C PRO A 53 -23.40 -4.02 5.55
N THR A 54 -24.01 -3.29 4.62
CA THR A 54 -25.47 -3.17 4.48
C THR A 54 -26.07 -4.50 4.04
N SER A 55 -25.34 -5.28 3.25
CA SER A 55 -25.71 -6.63 2.79
C SER A 55 -24.45 -7.42 2.45
N GLY A 56 -24.60 -8.74 2.27
CA GLY A 56 -23.49 -9.64 2.01
C GLY A 56 -22.86 -10.19 3.29
N ASN A 57 -21.82 -11.00 3.13
CA ASN A 57 -21.13 -11.69 4.22
C ASN A 57 -19.66 -11.31 4.25
N VAL A 58 -19.12 -11.15 5.44
CA VAL A 58 -17.70 -10.92 5.68
C VAL A 58 -17.19 -11.94 6.69
N SER A 59 -16.11 -12.62 6.35
CA SER A 59 -15.43 -13.55 7.25
C SER A 59 -13.93 -13.27 7.24
N VAL A 60 -13.30 -13.20 8.41
CA VAL A 60 -11.85 -13.05 8.58
C VAL A 60 -11.40 -14.08 9.62
N LEU A 61 -10.48 -14.96 9.27
CA LEU A 61 -10.03 -16.07 10.11
C LEU A 61 -11.19 -16.95 10.61
N GLY A 62 -12.29 -17.07 9.86
CA GLY A 62 -13.48 -17.79 10.25
C GLY A 62 -14.43 -17.04 11.20
N TYR A 63 -14.09 -15.81 11.59
CA TYR A 63 -14.96 -14.95 12.40
C TYR A 63 -15.78 -14.00 11.53
N GLU A 64 -16.98 -13.66 11.99
CA GLU A 64 -17.72 -12.51 11.47
C GLU A 64 -17.24 -11.24 12.19
N PRO A 65 -16.59 -10.28 11.48
CA PRO A 65 -16.00 -9.09 12.11
C PRO A 65 -17.00 -8.23 12.90
N ARG A 66 -18.27 -8.22 12.50
CA ARG A 66 -19.33 -7.45 13.19
C ARG A 66 -19.53 -7.81 14.66
N HIS A 67 -19.24 -9.04 15.05
CA HIS A 67 -19.37 -9.49 16.43
C HIS A 67 -18.26 -9.01 17.33
N ARG A 68 -17.13 -8.55 16.77
CA ARG A 68 -15.98 -7.98 17.50
C ARG A 68 -15.58 -8.82 18.71
N SER A 69 -15.60 -10.14 18.57
CA SER A 69 -15.19 -11.05 19.67
C SER A 69 -13.74 -10.76 20.08
N HIS A 70 -13.43 -10.95 21.36
CA HIS A 70 -12.06 -10.76 21.87
C HIS A 70 -11.05 -11.62 21.13
N ASP A 71 -11.41 -12.87 20.81
CA ASP A 71 -10.55 -13.81 20.10
C ASP A 71 -10.26 -13.34 18.67
N TYR A 72 -11.21 -12.69 18.02
CA TYR A 72 -11.01 -12.05 16.72
C TYR A 72 -10.09 -10.83 16.83
N LEU A 73 -10.41 -9.90 17.73
CA LEU A 73 -9.68 -8.64 17.87
C LEU A 73 -8.22 -8.84 18.28
N ARG A 74 -7.91 -9.92 18.99
CA ARG A 74 -6.51 -10.29 19.31
C ARG A 74 -5.71 -10.82 18.14
N GLN A 75 -6.36 -11.21 17.06
CA GLN A 75 -5.69 -11.80 15.88
C GLN A 75 -5.55 -10.84 14.71
N ILE A 76 -6.08 -9.63 14.84
CA ILE A 76 -6.02 -8.62 13.79
C ILE A 76 -5.41 -7.32 14.29
N THR A 77 -4.93 -6.51 13.36
CA THR A 77 -4.63 -5.09 13.60
C THR A 77 -5.10 -4.24 12.42
N LEU A 78 -5.47 -2.99 12.70
CA LEU A 78 -5.73 -1.96 11.69
C LEU A 78 -4.85 -0.76 11.98
N VAL A 79 -3.89 -0.50 11.11
CA VAL A 79 -3.04 0.70 11.13
C VAL A 79 -3.58 1.67 10.08
N MET A 80 -3.80 2.92 10.49
CA MET A 80 -4.26 3.99 9.61
C MET A 80 -3.28 5.16 9.74
N GLY A 81 -2.75 5.65 8.63
CA GLY A 81 -1.71 6.70 8.61
C GLY A 81 -2.06 7.99 9.34
N ASN A 82 -3.35 8.24 9.58
CA ASN A 82 -3.85 9.45 10.26
C ASN A 82 -4.39 9.20 11.68
N ARG A 83 -4.21 8.01 12.27
CA ARG A 83 -4.67 7.68 13.63
C ARG A 83 -3.52 7.23 14.51
N ASN A 84 -3.53 7.71 15.75
CA ASN A 84 -2.50 7.41 16.73
C ASN A 84 -3.00 6.34 17.72
N GLN A 85 -2.16 5.35 18.00
CA GLN A 85 -2.36 4.35 19.05
C GLN A 85 -1.51 4.69 20.29
N LEU A 86 -0.55 5.61 20.14
CA LEU A 86 0.37 6.02 21.18
C LEU A 86 -0.18 7.22 21.95
N THR A 87 0.12 7.28 23.25
CA THR A 87 -0.21 8.40 24.10
C THR A 87 0.75 9.55 23.87
N TRP A 88 0.24 10.71 23.44
CA TRP A 88 0.99 11.85 22.95
C TRP A 88 2.06 12.40 23.91
N ASP A 89 1.73 12.48 25.18
CA ASP A 89 2.60 13.07 26.21
C ASP A 89 3.54 12.08 26.89
N LEU A 90 3.38 10.78 26.62
CA LEU A 90 4.17 9.72 27.23
C LEU A 90 5.24 9.19 26.26
N PRO A 91 6.33 8.59 26.78
CA PRO A 91 7.22 7.78 25.98
C PRO A 91 6.48 6.65 25.25
N ALA A 92 6.95 6.28 24.05
CA ALA A 92 6.34 5.17 23.31
C ALA A 92 6.39 3.86 24.11
N LEU A 93 7.42 3.67 24.92
CA LEU A 93 7.59 2.49 25.77
C LEU A 93 6.42 2.28 26.75
N ASP A 94 5.91 3.36 27.35
CA ASP A 94 4.75 3.31 28.26
C ASP A 94 3.47 2.90 27.50
N SER A 95 3.31 3.39 26.26
CA SER A 95 2.21 2.97 25.40
C SER A 95 2.33 1.49 24.99
N PHE A 96 3.55 0.97 24.81
CA PHE A 96 3.78 -0.46 24.57
C PHE A 96 3.38 -1.33 25.78
N ASP A 97 3.69 -0.87 27.00
CA ASP A 97 3.25 -1.56 28.23
C ASP A 97 1.72 -1.56 28.36
N LEU A 98 1.07 -0.47 27.97
CA LEU A 98 -0.40 -0.42 27.91
C LEU A 98 -0.93 -1.45 26.90
N GLN A 99 -0.36 -1.55 25.70
CA GLN A 99 -0.75 -2.55 24.69
C GLN A 99 -0.56 -3.98 25.24
N ARG A 100 0.55 -4.24 25.94
CA ARG A 100 0.77 -5.52 26.62
C ARG A 100 -0.38 -5.88 27.55
N ALA A 101 -0.82 -4.92 28.36
CA ALA A 101 -1.91 -5.12 29.31
C ALA A 101 -3.27 -5.34 28.60
N VAL A 102 -3.58 -4.53 27.59
CA VAL A 102 -4.83 -4.60 26.82
C VAL A 102 -4.98 -5.94 26.09
N TYR A 103 -3.89 -6.40 25.44
CA TYR A 103 -3.91 -7.68 24.69
C TYR A 103 -3.58 -8.90 25.56
N GLY A 104 -3.23 -8.70 26.83
CA GLY A 104 -2.86 -9.79 27.75
C GLY A 104 -1.60 -10.54 27.30
N ILE A 105 -0.62 -9.84 26.74
CA ILE A 105 0.60 -10.46 26.21
C ILE A 105 1.47 -10.93 27.39
N PRO A 106 1.94 -12.21 27.42
CA PRO A 106 2.87 -12.70 28.43
C PRO A 106 4.15 -11.85 28.45
N VAL A 107 4.67 -11.58 29.67
CA VAL A 107 5.80 -10.66 29.87
C VAL A 107 7.03 -11.04 29.03
N ASP A 108 7.37 -12.33 28.99
CA ASP A 108 8.56 -12.79 28.27
C ASP A 108 8.38 -12.70 26.75
N GLN A 109 7.18 -12.98 26.23
CA GLN A 109 6.85 -12.78 24.83
C GLN A 109 6.92 -11.29 24.47
N PHE A 110 6.30 -10.45 25.29
CA PHE A 110 6.31 -9.00 25.09
C PHE A 110 7.73 -8.43 25.02
N LYS A 111 8.57 -8.76 25.99
CA LYS A 111 9.97 -8.28 26.02
C LYS A 111 10.73 -8.70 24.75
N ARG A 112 10.65 -9.98 24.36
CA ARG A 112 11.34 -10.48 23.16
C ARG A 112 10.85 -9.75 21.90
N THR A 113 9.53 -9.67 21.69
CA THR A 113 8.97 -9.03 20.51
C THR A 113 9.24 -7.53 20.46
N ARG A 114 9.11 -6.85 21.60
CA ARG A 114 9.42 -5.42 21.72
C ARG A 114 10.87 -5.12 21.38
N ASP A 115 11.80 -5.84 22.01
CA ASP A 115 13.23 -5.59 21.86
C ASP A 115 13.69 -5.89 20.43
N GLU A 116 13.15 -6.94 19.80
CA GLU A 116 13.35 -7.27 18.40
C GLU A 116 12.85 -6.15 17.48
N PHE A 117 11.62 -5.65 17.66
CA PHE A 117 11.08 -4.61 16.81
C PHE A 117 11.79 -3.26 16.99
N ILE A 118 12.23 -2.96 18.22
CA ILE A 118 13.06 -1.80 18.52
C ILE A 118 14.40 -1.87 17.75
N GLU A 119 15.01 -3.04 17.67
CA GLU A 119 16.24 -3.26 16.93
C GLU A 119 16.03 -3.14 15.42
N LEU A 120 15.03 -3.85 14.86
CA LEU A 120 14.72 -3.85 13.43
C LEU A 120 14.41 -2.46 12.86
N LEU A 121 13.74 -1.62 13.65
CA LEU A 121 13.38 -0.25 13.25
C LEU A 121 14.34 0.83 13.76
N GLU A 122 15.43 0.44 14.42
CA GLU A 122 16.45 1.36 14.98
C GLU A 122 15.83 2.41 15.92
N LEU A 123 15.07 1.97 16.93
CA LEU A 123 14.30 2.84 17.82
C LEU A 123 14.90 3.03 19.21
N LYS A 124 16.05 2.40 19.50
CA LYS A 124 16.64 2.33 20.84
C LYS A 124 16.78 3.69 21.54
N ASP A 125 17.21 4.72 20.81
CA ASP A 125 17.40 6.07 21.33
C ASP A 125 16.12 6.92 21.35
N LEU A 126 15.03 6.39 20.80
CA LEU A 126 13.79 7.12 20.61
C LEU A 126 12.65 6.66 21.53
N VAL A 127 12.65 5.39 21.94
CA VAL A 127 11.53 4.76 22.69
C VAL A 127 11.21 5.44 24.02
N ASN A 128 12.22 6.11 24.64
CA ASN A 128 12.09 6.83 25.90
C ASN A 128 11.70 8.31 25.72
N LYS A 129 11.62 8.80 24.47
CA LYS A 129 11.21 10.18 24.21
C LYS A 129 9.68 10.27 24.21
N PRO A 130 9.08 11.34 24.74
CA PRO A 130 7.66 11.60 24.57
C PRO A 130 7.26 11.59 23.08
N VAL A 131 6.13 10.96 22.75
CA VAL A 131 5.68 10.79 21.36
C VAL A 131 5.57 12.11 20.61
N ARG A 132 5.16 13.20 21.31
CA ARG A 132 5.09 14.56 20.75
C ARG A 132 6.42 15.11 20.23
N ASN A 133 7.55 14.59 20.72
CA ASN A 133 8.90 15.04 20.36
C ASN A 133 9.49 14.23 19.19
N LEU A 134 8.75 13.26 18.68
CA LEU A 134 9.16 12.43 17.55
C LEU A 134 8.75 13.08 16.22
N SER A 135 9.60 12.95 15.20
CA SER A 135 9.23 13.26 13.84
C SER A 135 8.08 12.36 13.36
N LEU A 136 7.41 12.71 12.26
CA LEU A 136 6.35 11.91 11.69
C LEU A 136 6.80 10.46 11.40
N GLY A 137 7.99 10.29 10.80
CA GLY A 137 8.53 8.97 10.47
C GLY A 137 8.91 8.15 11.70
N GLU A 138 9.54 8.78 12.70
CA GLU A 138 9.85 8.13 13.97
C GLU A 138 8.58 7.69 14.70
N ARG A 139 7.57 8.56 14.72
CA ARG A 139 6.27 8.23 15.31
C ARG A 139 5.60 7.07 14.58
N MET A 140 5.58 7.07 13.24
CA MET A 140 4.98 5.98 12.47
C MET A 140 5.66 4.64 12.75
N LYS A 141 6.98 4.60 12.90
CA LYS A 141 7.67 3.37 13.31
C LYS A 141 7.19 2.88 14.69
N MET A 142 7.02 3.78 15.66
CA MET A 142 6.50 3.43 16.98
C MET A 142 5.04 2.95 16.92
N GLU A 143 4.18 3.59 16.09
CA GLU A 143 2.79 3.18 15.87
C GLU A 143 2.71 1.75 15.30
N ILE A 144 3.58 1.42 14.34
CA ILE A 144 3.65 0.07 13.77
C ILE A 144 4.12 -0.94 14.82
N VAL A 145 5.15 -0.61 15.61
CA VAL A 145 5.57 -1.48 16.73
C VAL A 145 4.39 -1.74 17.66
N ALA A 146 3.73 -0.68 18.16
CA ALA A 146 2.58 -0.81 19.05
C ALA A 146 1.49 -1.72 18.48
N ALA A 147 1.19 -1.54 17.19
CA ALA A 147 0.16 -2.30 16.47
C ALA A 147 0.51 -3.79 16.32
N LEU A 148 1.78 -4.17 16.37
CA LEU A 148 2.25 -5.54 16.09
C LEU A 148 2.76 -6.30 17.32
N LEU A 149 2.85 -5.67 18.51
CA LEU A 149 3.33 -6.31 19.74
C LEU A 149 2.57 -7.58 20.12
N HIS A 150 1.28 -7.65 19.84
CA HIS A 150 0.43 -8.80 20.12
C HIS A 150 0.48 -9.89 19.04
N GLN A 151 1.36 -9.72 18.04
CA GLN A 151 1.60 -10.65 16.94
C GLN A 151 0.31 -11.05 16.18
N PRO A 152 -0.43 -10.06 15.62
CA PRO A 152 -1.64 -10.33 14.86
C PRO A 152 -1.36 -11.20 13.63
N LYS A 153 -2.33 -12.06 13.28
CA LYS A 153 -2.29 -12.91 12.07
C LYS A 153 -2.73 -12.17 10.82
N VAL A 154 -3.54 -11.11 10.97
CA VAL A 154 -4.01 -10.29 9.84
C VAL A 154 -3.73 -8.82 10.11
N LEU A 155 -3.06 -8.19 9.17
CA LEU A 155 -2.73 -6.78 9.16
C LEU A 155 -3.55 -6.05 8.10
N PHE A 156 -4.35 -5.09 8.52
CA PHE A 156 -4.99 -4.11 7.66
C PHE A 156 -4.18 -2.82 7.74
N LEU A 157 -3.48 -2.46 6.66
CA LEU A 157 -2.59 -1.30 6.61
C LEU A 157 -3.17 -0.27 5.63
N ASP A 158 -3.73 0.81 6.17
CA ASP A 158 -4.34 1.88 5.38
C ASP A 158 -3.34 3.04 5.24
N GLU A 159 -2.63 3.07 4.12
CA GLU A 159 -1.61 4.08 3.77
C GLU A 159 -0.49 4.22 4.84
N PRO A 160 0.21 3.15 5.21
CA PRO A 160 1.14 3.16 6.34
C PRO A 160 2.41 4.00 6.10
N THR A 161 2.67 4.41 4.86
CA THR A 161 3.87 5.16 4.45
C THR A 161 3.57 6.61 4.04
N ILE A 162 2.31 7.04 4.16
CA ILE A 162 1.89 8.37 3.73
C ILE A 162 2.62 9.48 4.49
N GLY A 163 3.14 10.46 3.76
CA GLY A 163 3.83 11.62 4.33
C GLY A 163 5.23 11.32 4.88
N LEU A 164 5.76 10.11 4.65
CA LEU A 164 7.12 9.74 5.03
C LEU A 164 8.12 10.00 3.90
N ASP A 165 9.36 10.30 4.26
CA ASP A 165 10.46 10.35 3.30
C ASP A 165 10.80 8.95 2.75
N VAL A 166 11.52 8.92 1.61
CA VAL A 166 11.85 7.67 0.89
C VAL A 166 12.59 6.66 1.76
N THR A 167 13.48 7.13 2.66
CA THR A 167 14.25 6.26 3.55
C THR A 167 13.33 5.59 4.57
N MET A 168 12.43 6.35 5.17
CA MET A 168 11.45 5.82 6.13
C MET A 168 10.45 4.87 5.46
N GLN A 169 9.94 5.21 4.27
CA GLN A 169 9.09 4.32 3.48
C GLN A 169 9.78 2.97 3.24
N ARG A 170 11.04 2.99 2.82
CA ARG A 170 11.83 1.77 2.58
C ARG A 170 11.98 0.93 3.85
N ARG A 171 12.25 1.56 5.00
CA ARG A 171 12.35 0.86 6.29
C ARG A 171 11.04 0.20 6.71
N ILE A 172 9.92 0.91 6.58
CA ILE A 172 8.59 0.37 6.88
C ILE A 172 8.27 -0.82 5.96
N ARG A 173 8.55 -0.72 4.66
CA ARG A 173 8.38 -1.83 3.71
C ARG A 173 9.18 -3.06 4.13
N SER A 174 10.48 -2.88 4.40
CA SER A 174 11.35 -3.97 4.82
C SER A 174 10.85 -4.63 6.10
N PHE A 175 10.38 -3.84 7.06
CA PHE A 175 9.83 -4.35 8.31
C PHE A 175 8.53 -5.15 8.09
N ILE A 176 7.59 -4.66 7.27
CA ILE A 176 6.36 -5.38 6.93
C ILE A 176 6.67 -6.70 6.22
N ALA A 177 7.61 -6.70 5.28
CA ALA A 177 8.05 -7.90 4.57
C ALA A 177 8.65 -8.94 5.52
N GLU A 178 9.53 -8.52 6.44
CA GLU A 178 10.15 -9.40 7.43
C GLU A 178 9.09 -9.94 8.41
N TYR A 179 8.16 -9.09 8.86
CA TYR A 179 7.07 -9.51 9.73
C TYR A 179 6.18 -10.59 9.05
N ASN A 180 5.76 -10.35 7.79
CA ASN A 180 4.99 -11.33 7.02
C ASN A 180 5.74 -12.66 6.90
N LYS A 181 7.01 -12.62 6.51
CA LYS A 181 7.86 -13.80 6.35
C LYS A 181 8.01 -14.59 7.66
N ARG A 182 8.21 -13.89 8.78
CA ARG A 182 8.51 -14.49 10.07
C ARG A 182 7.28 -15.08 10.77
N TYR A 183 6.16 -14.34 10.71
CA TYR A 183 4.94 -14.71 11.42
C TYR A 183 3.86 -15.31 10.50
N ASN A 184 4.15 -15.45 9.20
CA ASN A 184 3.17 -15.88 8.19
C ASN A 184 1.86 -15.07 8.26
N ALA A 185 1.98 -13.76 8.55
CA ALA A 185 0.85 -12.87 8.72
C ALA A 185 0.25 -12.47 7.37
N THR A 186 -1.05 -12.50 7.25
CA THR A 186 -1.77 -12.00 6.07
C THR A 186 -1.81 -10.49 6.11
N VAL A 187 -1.50 -9.82 4.99
CA VAL A 187 -1.48 -8.36 4.92
C VAL A 187 -2.40 -7.87 3.80
N LEU A 188 -3.32 -6.99 4.13
CA LEU A 188 -4.09 -6.22 3.16
C LEU A 188 -3.63 -4.75 3.26
N LEU A 189 -2.94 -4.28 2.21
CA LEU A 189 -2.27 -3.00 2.16
C LEU A 189 -2.96 -2.06 1.17
N THR A 190 -3.34 -0.86 1.61
CA THR A 190 -3.61 0.24 0.68
C THR A 190 -2.40 1.17 0.62
N SER A 191 -2.05 1.64 -0.56
CA SER A 191 -1.01 2.65 -0.74
C SER A 191 -1.30 3.50 -1.97
N HIS A 192 -0.88 4.77 -1.89
CA HIS A 192 -0.76 5.67 -3.03
C HIS A 192 0.64 5.65 -3.65
N TYR A 193 1.59 4.98 -3.00
CA TYR A 193 2.95 4.83 -3.50
C TYR A 193 3.10 3.44 -4.13
N MET A 194 3.21 3.37 -5.46
CA MET A 194 3.37 2.08 -6.15
C MET A 194 4.62 1.32 -5.74
N ALA A 195 5.67 2.03 -5.33
CA ALA A 195 6.85 1.39 -4.76
C ALA A 195 6.56 0.51 -3.52
N ASP A 196 5.50 0.80 -2.75
CA ASP A 196 5.08 -0.08 -1.64
C ASP A 196 4.44 -1.36 -2.18
N VAL A 197 3.62 -1.21 -3.21
CA VAL A 197 2.89 -2.31 -3.84
C VAL A 197 3.87 -3.25 -4.55
N GLU A 198 4.76 -2.70 -5.36
CA GLU A 198 5.80 -3.47 -6.08
C GLU A 198 6.74 -4.23 -5.14
N ALA A 199 7.11 -3.60 -4.01
CA ALA A 199 8.02 -4.20 -3.05
C ALA A 199 7.38 -5.29 -2.19
N LEU A 200 6.07 -5.20 -1.90
CA LEU A 200 5.40 -6.05 -0.92
C LEU A 200 4.41 -7.03 -1.54
N CYS A 201 3.73 -6.65 -2.63
CA CYS A 201 2.54 -7.35 -3.10
C CYS A 201 2.82 -8.09 -4.41
N LYS A 202 2.57 -9.40 -4.42
CA LYS A 202 2.53 -10.18 -5.67
C LYS A 202 1.17 -10.10 -6.34
N ARG A 203 0.10 -9.94 -5.55
CA ARG A 203 -1.29 -9.84 -6.00
C ARG A 203 -1.86 -8.49 -5.62
N VAL A 204 -2.69 -7.98 -6.50
CA VAL A 204 -3.41 -6.71 -6.29
C VAL A 204 -4.89 -6.88 -6.60
N ILE A 205 -5.71 -6.19 -5.82
CA ILE A 205 -7.14 -6.02 -6.06
C ILE A 205 -7.35 -4.53 -6.37
N VAL A 206 -7.78 -4.23 -7.59
CA VAL A 206 -8.05 -2.86 -8.04
C VAL A 206 -9.53 -2.58 -7.88
N ILE A 207 -9.87 -1.55 -7.09
CA ILE A 207 -11.25 -1.14 -6.82
C ILE A 207 -11.50 0.27 -7.35
N HIS A 208 -12.67 0.47 -7.98
CA HIS A 208 -13.13 1.77 -8.46
C HIS A 208 -14.63 1.88 -8.27
N HIS A 209 -15.12 3.02 -7.77
CA HIS A 209 -16.54 3.24 -7.46
C HIS A 209 -17.21 2.08 -6.69
N GLY A 210 -16.48 1.50 -5.72
CA GLY A 210 -16.97 0.42 -4.89
C GLY A 210 -17.03 -0.95 -5.57
N ARG A 211 -16.46 -1.13 -6.77
CA ARG A 211 -16.47 -2.39 -7.53
C ARG A 211 -15.04 -2.84 -7.83
N ILE A 212 -14.80 -4.15 -7.83
CA ILE A 212 -13.51 -4.71 -8.23
C ILE A 212 -13.42 -4.67 -9.76
N LEU A 213 -12.35 -4.04 -10.25
CA LEU A 213 -11.99 -4.00 -11.67
C LEU A 213 -11.03 -5.11 -12.07
N PHE A 214 -10.13 -5.46 -11.15
CA PHE A 214 -9.12 -6.49 -11.36
C PHE A 214 -8.79 -7.15 -10.02
N ASP A 215 -8.52 -8.45 -10.06
CA ASP A 215 -8.01 -9.24 -8.94
C ASP A 215 -7.05 -10.29 -9.51
N GLY A 216 -5.77 -10.16 -9.20
CA GLY A 216 -4.75 -11.07 -9.73
C GLY A 216 -3.33 -10.60 -9.51
N ASP A 217 -2.38 -11.28 -10.14
CA ASP A 217 -0.95 -10.95 -10.06
C ASP A 217 -0.68 -9.55 -10.61
N LEU A 218 0.18 -8.79 -9.90
CA LEU A 218 0.61 -7.45 -10.33
C LEU A 218 1.25 -7.49 -11.74
N SER A 219 2.07 -8.50 -12.02
CA SER A 219 2.67 -8.68 -13.34
C SER A 219 1.64 -8.91 -14.45
N LYS A 220 0.54 -9.61 -14.15
CA LYS A 220 -0.56 -9.79 -15.11
C LYS A 220 -1.31 -8.49 -15.34
N LEU A 221 -1.54 -7.68 -14.30
CA LEU A 221 -2.14 -6.35 -14.42
C LEU A 221 -1.32 -5.50 -15.41
N VAL A 222 0.00 -5.38 -15.17
CA VAL A 222 0.91 -4.61 -16.03
C VAL A 222 0.88 -5.15 -17.46
N ASN A 223 0.96 -6.46 -17.64
CA ASN A 223 0.95 -7.07 -18.96
C ASN A 223 -0.38 -6.87 -19.73
N GLN A 224 -1.49 -6.88 -19.04
CA GLN A 224 -2.83 -6.78 -19.65
C GLN A 224 -3.17 -5.35 -20.05
N PHE A 225 -2.82 -4.37 -19.22
CA PHE A 225 -3.26 -2.98 -19.36
C PHE A 225 -2.18 -2.04 -19.87
N SER A 226 -0.89 -2.44 -19.85
CA SER A 226 0.18 -1.64 -20.43
C SER A 226 0.06 -1.58 -21.94
N SER A 227 -0.09 -0.37 -22.48
CA SER A 227 -0.11 -0.10 -23.92
C SER A 227 1.27 0.14 -24.51
N TYR A 228 2.29 0.41 -23.69
CA TYR A 228 3.65 0.75 -24.11
C TYR A 228 4.70 0.07 -23.22
N LYS A 229 5.94 0.11 -23.68
CA LYS A 229 7.15 -0.18 -22.91
C LYS A 229 8.04 1.06 -22.85
N THR A 230 8.87 1.11 -21.82
CA THR A 230 9.86 2.17 -21.62
C THR A 230 11.22 1.66 -22.05
N LEU A 231 11.88 2.38 -22.95
CA LEU A 231 13.26 2.14 -23.37
C LEU A 231 14.14 3.21 -22.76
N SER A 232 15.07 2.83 -21.91
CA SER A 232 16.10 3.71 -21.36
C SER A 232 17.40 3.47 -22.09
N LEU A 233 17.92 4.49 -22.75
CA LEU A 233 19.14 4.41 -23.58
C LEU A 233 20.21 5.36 -23.07
N SER A 234 21.46 4.93 -23.14
CA SER A 234 22.64 5.78 -23.07
C SER A 234 23.24 5.90 -24.48
N LEU A 235 23.37 7.11 -24.99
CA LEU A 235 23.84 7.37 -26.35
C LEU A 235 25.22 8.01 -26.33
N HIS A 236 26.08 7.62 -27.28
CA HIS A 236 27.38 8.23 -27.46
C HIS A 236 27.25 9.71 -27.87
N ASP A 237 26.29 10.05 -28.74
CA ASP A 237 25.93 11.43 -29.08
C ASP A 237 24.59 11.81 -28.44
N PRO A 238 24.58 12.72 -27.46
CA PRO A 238 23.35 13.13 -26.77
C PRO A 238 22.41 14.02 -27.62
N ASN A 239 22.86 14.51 -28.80
CA ASN A 239 22.09 15.44 -29.62
C ASN A 239 21.25 14.76 -30.72
N VAL A 240 21.23 13.43 -30.76
CA VAL A 240 20.44 12.69 -31.73
C VAL A 240 18.95 12.94 -31.55
N GLU A 241 18.23 13.14 -32.67
CA GLU A 241 16.79 13.24 -32.68
C GLU A 241 16.16 11.84 -32.58
N LEU A 242 15.35 11.64 -31.55
CA LEU A 242 14.76 10.35 -31.21
C LEU A 242 13.24 10.28 -31.42
N SER A 243 12.62 11.36 -31.90
CA SER A 243 11.17 11.44 -32.16
C SER A 243 10.65 10.38 -33.15
N ASN A 244 11.54 9.90 -34.05
CA ASN A 244 11.21 8.84 -35.01
C ASN A 244 11.17 7.42 -34.42
N TYR A 245 11.62 7.24 -33.16
CA TYR A 245 11.69 5.95 -32.49
C TYR A 245 10.64 5.79 -31.39
N GLY A 246 10.09 6.90 -30.89
CA GLY A 246 9.07 6.89 -29.85
C GLY A 246 8.88 8.27 -29.21
N GLU A 247 8.01 8.34 -28.24
CA GLU A 247 7.80 9.54 -27.43
C GLU A 247 8.95 9.70 -26.44
N VAL A 248 9.68 10.83 -26.50
CA VAL A 248 10.75 11.15 -25.54
C VAL A 248 10.11 11.62 -24.24
N VAL A 249 10.30 10.87 -23.14
CA VAL A 249 9.75 11.17 -21.81
C VAL A 249 10.72 12.02 -21.00
N SER A 250 11.99 11.66 -21.00
CA SER A 250 13.04 12.39 -20.29
C SER A 250 14.38 12.31 -21.02
N LYS A 251 15.21 13.34 -20.79
CA LYS A 251 16.58 13.40 -21.28
C LYS A 251 17.42 14.03 -20.18
N GLU A 252 18.09 13.20 -19.40
CA GLU A 252 18.88 13.59 -18.24
C GLU A 252 20.22 12.85 -18.21
N ASP A 253 21.29 13.53 -17.87
CA ASP A 253 22.64 12.98 -17.65
C ASP A 253 23.14 12.01 -18.76
N GLY A 254 22.83 12.29 -20.03
CA GLY A 254 23.21 11.44 -21.17
C GLY A 254 22.34 10.18 -21.33
N ARG A 255 21.34 9.99 -20.49
CA ARG A 255 20.29 8.99 -20.63
C ARG A 255 19.02 9.57 -21.24
N VAL A 256 18.43 8.82 -22.15
CA VAL A 256 17.14 9.16 -22.75
C VAL A 256 16.14 8.05 -22.49
N THR A 257 14.96 8.43 -22.08
CA THR A 257 13.85 7.51 -21.86
C THR A 257 12.79 7.72 -22.92
N LEU A 258 12.45 6.66 -23.65
CA LEU A 258 11.43 6.65 -24.70
C LEU A 258 10.22 5.78 -24.27
N ARG A 259 9.02 6.24 -24.59
CA ARG A 259 7.82 5.39 -24.63
C ARG A 259 7.64 4.84 -26.03
N VAL A 260 7.47 3.53 -26.11
CA VAL A 260 7.28 2.83 -27.39
C VAL A 260 6.06 1.91 -27.28
N PRO A 261 5.12 1.92 -28.25
CA PRO A 261 3.99 1.01 -28.23
C PRO A 261 4.45 -0.45 -28.06
N LYS A 262 3.79 -1.20 -27.19
CA LYS A 262 4.19 -2.57 -26.83
C LYS A 262 4.38 -3.48 -28.04
N ALA A 263 3.47 -3.36 -29.04
CA ALA A 263 3.54 -4.14 -30.28
C ALA A 263 4.76 -3.81 -31.17
N GLN A 264 5.34 -2.62 -31.03
CA GLN A 264 6.43 -2.13 -31.86
C GLN A 264 7.79 -2.19 -31.15
N THR A 265 7.84 -2.57 -29.87
CA THR A 265 9.06 -2.51 -29.05
C THR A 265 10.24 -3.23 -29.68
N SER A 266 10.06 -4.48 -30.14
CA SER A 266 11.14 -5.26 -30.74
C SER A 266 11.68 -4.64 -32.04
N GLN A 267 10.79 -4.09 -32.86
CA GLN A 267 11.17 -3.43 -34.13
C GLN A 267 11.90 -2.12 -33.88
N VAL A 268 11.41 -1.31 -32.95
CA VAL A 268 12.04 -0.02 -32.60
C VAL A 268 13.39 -0.26 -31.95
N THR A 269 13.49 -1.24 -31.04
CA THR A 269 14.76 -1.59 -30.39
C THR A 269 15.80 -2.02 -31.42
N ALA A 270 15.44 -2.87 -32.38
CA ALA A 270 16.35 -3.32 -33.46
C ALA A 270 16.82 -2.14 -34.32
N ARG A 271 15.92 -1.22 -34.69
CA ARG A 271 16.27 0.02 -35.42
C ARG A 271 17.20 0.93 -34.63
N LEU A 272 16.92 1.17 -33.36
CA LEU A 272 17.77 1.98 -32.48
C LEU A 272 19.21 1.45 -32.45
N LEU A 273 19.38 0.15 -32.26
CA LEU A 273 20.70 -0.50 -32.23
C LEU A 273 21.41 -0.54 -33.57
N SER A 274 20.67 -0.52 -34.71
CA SER A 274 21.22 -0.48 -36.06
C SER A 274 21.61 0.93 -36.49
N ASP A 275 20.81 1.92 -36.15
CA ASP A 275 20.93 3.27 -36.69
C ASP A 275 21.81 4.17 -35.78
N LEU A 276 21.96 3.83 -34.49
CA LEU A 276 22.63 4.66 -33.50
C LEU A 276 23.71 3.91 -32.74
N GLN A 277 24.74 4.65 -32.29
CA GLN A 277 25.72 4.13 -31.35
C GLN A 277 25.14 4.20 -29.93
N VAL A 278 24.58 3.08 -29.48
CA VAL A 278 23.98 2.92 -28.15
C VAL A 278 24.99 2.24 -27.23
N ASP A 279 25.35 2.91 -26.14
CA ASP A 279 26.29 2.39 -25.14
C ASP A 279 25.59 1.43 -24.17
N ASP A 280 24.33 1.72 -23.80
CA ASP A 280 23.50 0.89 -22.94
C ASP A 280 22.01 1.01 -23.31
N LEU A 281 21.27 -0.07 -23.19
CA LEU A 281 19.83 -0.11 -23.49
C LEU A 281 19.12 -1.05 -22.52
N THR A 282 18.10 -0.51 -21.85
CA THR A 282 17.21 -1.26 -20.99
C THR A 282 15.77 -1.15 -21.51
N VAL A 283 15.07 -2.29 -21.58
CA VAL A 283 13.65 -2.35 -21.95
C VAL A 283 12.85 -2.79 -20.72
N GLU A 284 11.97 -1.92 -20.27
CA GLU A 284 11.15 -2.13 -19.08
C GLU A 284 9.66 -2.08 -19.43
N ASP A 285 8.83 -2.70 -18.59
CA ASP A 285 7.40 -2.51 -18.69
C ASP A 285 7.03 -1.09 -18.26
N ALA A 286 5.84 -0.61 -18.63
CA ALA A 286 5.35 0.68 -18.16
C ALA A 286 5.30 0.73 -16.62
N PRO A 287 5.58 1.88 -16.00
CA PRO A 287 5.42 2.06 -14.56
C PRO A 287 4.03 1.64 -14.10
N VAL A 288 3.95 0.99 -12.93
CA VAL A 288 2.67 0.50 -12.40
C VAL A 288 1.67 1.63 -12.17
N ASP A 289 2.15 2.82 -11.80
CA ASP A 289 1.33 4.03 -11.66
C ASP A 289 0.58 4.34 -12.96
N ASP A 290 1.30 4.39 -14.08
CA ASP A 290 0.71 4.68 -15.40
C ASP A 290 -0.30 3.61 -15.84
N VAL A 291 -0.01 2.35 -15.52
CA VAL A 291 -0.92 1.23 -15.83
C VAL A 291 -2.20 1.31 -15.02
N ILE A 292 -2.12 1.66 -13.74
CA ILE A 292 -3.28 1.82 -12.88
C ILE A 292 -4.14 2.99 -13.34
N ASP A 293 -3.53 4.11 -13.73
CA ASP A 293 -4.24 5.26 -14.28
C ASP A 293 -4.97 4.88 -15.59
N GLN A 294 -4.36 4.06 -16.44
CA GLN A 294 -5.02 3.53 -17.63
C GLN A 294 -6.21 2.64 -17.29
N VAL A 295 -6.11 1.78 -16.27
CA VAL A 295 -7.23 0.94 -15.81
C VAL A 295 -8.42 1.79 -15.35
N PHE A 296 -8.17 2.91 -14.69
CA PHE A 296 -9.24 3.81 -14.25
C PHE A 296 -9.86 4.57 -15.42
N SER A 297 -9.05 5.12 -16.33
CA SER A 297 -9.50 5.91 -17.48
C SER A 297 -10.35 5.10 -18.45
N GLN A 298 -9.99 3.86 -18.75
CA GLN A 298 -10.73 3.00 -19.69
C GLN A 298 -12.17 2.65 -19.25
N LYS A 299 -12.51 2.89 -17.98
CA LYS A 299 -13.85 2.55 -17.44
C LYS A 299 -14.68 3.78 -17.03
N GLU A 300 -14.15 4.98 -17.16
CA GLU A 300 -14.98 6.20 -17.12
C GLU A 300 -15.76 6.41 -18.43
N ASP A 301 -15.26 5.82 -19.54
CA ASP A 301 -15.87 5.93 -20.89
C ASP A 301 -16.84 4.77 -21.24
N ALA A 302 -17.06 3.80 -20.34
CA ALA A 302 -17.94 2.65 -20.54
C ALA A 302 -19.13 2.64 -19.56
#